data_86b298d397379a74f3ab64390d6ae8e2
#
_entry.id   86b298d397379a74f3ab64390d6ae8e2
#
_cell.length_a   1.000
_cell.length_b   1.000
_cell.length_c   1.000
_cell.angle_alpha   90.00
_cell.angle_beta   90.00
_cell.angle_gamma   90.00
#
_symmetry.space_group_name_H-M   'P 1'
#
loop_
_entity.id
_entity.type
_entity.pdbx_description
1 polymer ?
#
loop_
_entity_poly.entity_id
_entity_poly.type
_entity_poly.pdbx_seq_one_letter_code
_entity_poly.pdbx_strand_id
1 'polypeptide(L)'
;MTTKPLERVCYVEDDEDIQRIVRMSLERVGKMKVEIVGDPMVAIDAIVGFKPDLVLLDWMMPGMDGPTLFKRMQEHPQTKDLPVVFMTAKATPTEMEELRSLGALGAISKPFSPKDLPDQLKALWSTLP
;
A
#
# COMPACT_ATOMS: atom_id res chain seq x y z
N MET A 1 12.94 6.64 14.02
CA MET A 1 12.11 7.21 12.93
C MET A 1 12.97 7.41 11.69
N THR A 2 12.47 7.02 10.54
CA THR A 2 13.20 7.20 9.30
C THR A 2 13.23 8.67 8.90
N THR A 3 14.38 9.13 8.37
CA THR A 3 14.53 10.48 7.82
C THR A 3 14.45 10.49 6.29
N LYS A 4 14.46 9.30 5.66
CA LYS A 4 14.33 9.19 4.22
C LYS A 4 12.91 9.57 3.80
N PRO A 5 12.71 10.43 2.80
CA PRO A 5 11.36 10.76 2.34
C PRO A 5 10.71 9.58 1.62
N LEU A 6 9.38 9.49 1.70
CA LEU A 6 8.60 8.52 0.95
C LEU A 6 8.48 9.03 -0.49
N GLU A 7 9.11 8.34 -1.43
CA GLU A 7 9.20 8.80 -2.82
C GLU A 7 8.50 7.88 -3.82
N ARG A 8 8.50 6.57 -3.57
CA ARG A 8 8.02 5.58 -4.53
C ARG A 8 6.99 4.66 -3.87
N VAL A 9 5.80 4.61 -4.44
CA VAL A 9 4.70 3.77 -3.93
C VAL A 9 4.18 2.87 -5.05
N CYS A 10 4.05 1.58 -4.76
CA CYS A 10 3.35 0.65 -5.63
C CYS A 10 1.96 0.42 -5.06
N TYR A 11 0.93 0.58 -5.87
CA TYR A 11 -0.47 0.39 -5.45
C TYR A 11 -1.09 -0.76 -6.21
N VAL A 12 -1.57 -1.77 -5.50
CA VAL A 12 -2.26 -2.93 -6.10
C VAL A 12 -3.76 -2.75 -5.90
N GLU A 13 -4.49 -2.58 -6.98
CA GLU A 13 -5.92 -2.29 -7.01
C GLU A 13 -6.49 -2.66 -8.37
N ASP A 14 -7.57 -3.41 -8.42
CA ASP A 14 -8.22 -3.82 -9.66
C ASP A 14 -9.21 -2.80 -10.23
N ASP A 15 -9.76 -1.92 -9.41
CA ASP A 15 -10.73 -0.90 -9.84
C ASP A 15 -10.04 0.29 -10.52
N GLU A 16 -10.30 0.48 -11.80
CA GLU A 16 -9.66 1.52 -12.60
C GLU A 16 -9.99 2.95 -12.13
N ASP A 17 -11.18 3.18 -11.61
CA ASP A 17 -11.57 4.51 -11.12
C ASP A 17 -10.80 4.85 -9.85
N ILE A 18 -10.66 3.88 -8.94
CA ILE A 18 -9.88 4.07 -7.73
C ILE A 18 -8.39 4.23 -8.07
N GLN A 19 -7.89 3.46 -9.03
CA GLN A 19 -6.50 3.60 -9.50
C GLN A 19 -6.21 5.03 -9.93
N ARG A 20 -7.10 5.64 -10.71
CA ARG A 20 -6.92 7.02 -11.21
C ARG A 20 -6.92 8.04 -10.08
N ILE A 21 -7.82 7.89 -9.12
CA ILE A 21 -7.92 8.80 -7.98
C ILE A 21 -6.66 8.71 -7.11
N VAL A 22 -6.20 7.51 -6.82
CA VAL A 22 -5.00 7.30 -6.02
C VAL A 22 -3.76 7.81 -6.74
N ARG A 23 -3.64 7.52 -8.03
CA ARG A 23 -2.50 8.01 -8.82
C ARG A 23 -2.44 9.54 -8.77
N MET A 24 -3.55 10.20 -9.03
CA MET A 24 -3.60 11.67 -9.00
C MET A 24 -3.24 12.21 -7.60
N SER A 25 -3.78 11.59 -6.56
CA SER A 25 -3.52 11.98 -5.18
C SER A 25 -2.02 11.87 -4.84
N LEU A 26 -1.42 10.73 -5.10
CA LEU A 26 -0.03 10.49 -4.74
C LEU A 26 0.96 11.24 -5.62
N GLU A 27 0.68 11.35 -6.91
CA GLU A 27 1.59 12.05 -7.84
C GLU A 27 1.49 13.57 -7.72
N ARG A 28 0.28 14.13 -7.72
CA ARG A 28 0.07 15.57 -7.76
C ARG A 28 0.12 16.23 -6.39
N VAL A 29 -0.57 15.66 -5.42
CA VAL A 29 -0.59 16.19 -4.04
C VAL A 29 0.64 15.73 -3.29
N GLY A 30 0.95 14.44 -3.35
CA GLY A 30 2.05 13.84 -2.58
C GLY A 30 3.43 13.98 -3.20
N LYS A 31 3.51 14.31 -4.50
CA LYS A 31 4.78 14.42 -5.26
C LYS A 31 5.59 13.13 -5.23
N MET A 32 4.90 11.99 -5.30
CA MET A 32 5.50 10.65 -5.29
C MET A 32 5.48 10.04 -6.68
N LYS A 33 6.34 9.06 -6.92
CA LYS A 33 6.26 8.19 -8.10
C LYS A 33 5.39 7.00 -7.76
N VAL A 34 4.47 6.66 -8.64
CA VAL A 34 3.46 5.62 -8.39
C VAL A 34 3.46 4.60 -9.53
N GLU A 35 3.51 3.33 -9.16
CA GLU A 35 3.24 2.22 -10.06
C GLU A 35 1.91 1.59 -9.66
N ILE A 36 0.99 1.48 -10.61
CA ILE A 36 -0.32 0.85 -10.37
C ILE A 36 -0.29 -0.56 -10.96
N VAL A 37 -0.72 -1.54 -10.15
CA VAL A 37 -0.83 -2.93 -10.57
C VAL A 37 -2.30 -3.34 -10.45
N GLY A 38 -2.93 -3.63 -11.58
CA GLY A 38 -4.35 -3.98 -11.63
C GLY A 38 -4.65 -5.45 -11.39
N ASP A 39 -3.65 -6.31 -11.49
CA ASP A 39 -3.81 -7.76 -11.31
C ASP A 39 -2.90 -8.24 -10.18
N PRO A 40 -3.48 -8.73 -9.06
CA PRO A 40 -2.66 -9.19 -7.94
C PRO A 40 -1.77 -10.38 -8.29
N MET A 41 -2.10 -11.14 -9.33
CA MET A 41 -1.33 -12.32 -9.74
C MET A 41 0.06 -11.96 -10.28
N VAL A 42 0.23 -10.75 -10.80
CA VAL A 42 1.53 -10.27 -11.33
C VAL A 42 2.18 -9.23 -10.42
N ALA A 43 1.59 -9.00 -9.24
CA ALA A 43 2.00 -7.91 -8.36
C ALA A 43 3.43 -8.06 -7.85
N ILE A 44 3.84 -9.26 -7.46
CA ILE A 44 5.19 -9.47 -6.92
C ILE A 44 6.25 -9.10 -7.95
N ASP A 45 6.10 -9.55 -9.20
CA ASP A 45 7.06 -9.22 -10.26
C ASP A 45 7.09 -7.71 -10.53
N ALA A 46 5.92 -7.07 -10.53
CA ALA A 46 5.82 -5.63 -10.73
C ALA A 46 6.48 -4.85 -9.58
N ILE A 47 6.27 -5.28 -8.34
CA ILE A 47 6.86 -4.67 -7.14
C ILE A 47 8.39 -4.80 -7.20
N VAL A 48 8.89 -5.98 -7.51
CA VAL A 48 10.34 -6.22 -7.63
C VAL A 48 10.96 -5.32 -8.69
N GLY A 49 10.30 -5.18 -9.83
CA GLY A 49 10.79 -4.35 -10.93
C GLY A 49 10.74 -2.86 -10.64
N PHE A 50 9.71 -2.39 -9.97
CA PHE A 50 9.54 -0.98 -9.65
C PHE A 50 10.41 -0.53 -8.47
N LYS A 51 10.69 -1.41 -7.53
CA LYS A 51 11.46 -1.12 -6.30
C LYS A 51 10.86 0.03 -5.50
N PRO A 52 9.61 -0.14 -5.01
CA PRO A 52 8.97 0.92 -4.23
C PRO A 52 9.57 1.04 -2.83
N ASP A 53 9.34 2.18 -2.20
CA ASP A 53 9.63 2.37 -0.78
C ASP A 53 8.52 1.74 0.09
N LEU A 54 7.29 1.77 -0.42
CA LEU A 54 6.11 1.31 0.30
C LEU A 54 5.13 0.71 -0.69
N VAL A 55 4.42 -0.34 -0.28
CA VAL A 55 3.36 -0.97 -1.07
C VAL A 55 2.01 -0.70 -0.41
N LEU A 56 1.07 -0.20 -1.20
CA LEU A 56 -0.31 0.03 -0.80
C LEU A 56 -1.14 -1.07 -1.42
N LEU A 57 -1.85 -1.85 -0.60
CA LEU A 57 -2.66 -2.99 -1.06
C LEU A 57 -4.13 -2.78 -0.78
N ASP A 58 -4.96 -2.98 -1.78
CA ASP A 58 -6.39 -3.09 -1.56
C ASP A 58 -6.69 -4.41 -0.82
N TRP A 59 -7.65 -4.38 0.10
CA TRP A 59 -8.03 -5.55 0.89
C TRP A 59 -8.77 -6.59 0.06
N MET A 60 -9.72 -6.14 -0.76
CA MET A 60 -10.59 -7.03 -1.55
C MET A 60 -10.28 -6.91 -3.02
N MET A 61 -9.78 -7.99 -3.62
CA MET A 61 -9.49 -8.06 -5.07
C MET A 61 -9.93 -9.42 -5.61
N PRO A 62 -10.45 -9.47 -6.86
CA PRO A 62 -10.78 -10.77 -7.48
C PRO A 62 -9.52 -11.61 -7.67
N GLY A 63 -9.64 -12.91 -7.45
CA GLY A 63 -8.57 -13.88 -7.68
C GLY A 63 -7.58 -14.01 -6.54
N MET A 64 -7.25 -12.91 -5.86
CA MET A 64 -6.34 -12.94 -4.70
C MET A 64 -6.59 -11.70 -3.85
N ASP A 65 -6.96 -11.87 -2.59
CA ASP A 65 -7.17 -10.73 -1.69
C ASP A 65 -5.84 -10.13 -1.21
N GLY A 66 -5.91 -8.96 -0.57
CA GLY A 66 -4.75 -8.26 -0.06
C GLY A 66 -3.96 -9.07 0.97
N PRO A 67 -4.61 -9.67 1.99
CA PRO A 67 -3.89 -10.49 2.97
C PRO A 67 -3.13 -11.66 2.37
N THR A 68 -3.68 -12.32 1.35
CA THR A 68 -3.00 -13.42 0.65
C THR A 68 -1.77 -12.91 -0.09
N LEU A 69 -1.90 -11.80 -0.79
CA LEU A 69 -0.77 -11.18 -1.48
C LEU A 69 0.31 -10.75 -0.48
N PHE A 70 -0.08 -10.16 0.62
CA PHE A 70 0.84 -9.75 1.68
C PHE A 70 1.64 -10.94 2.21
N LYS A 71 0.98 -12.07 2.46
CA LYS A 71 1.65 -13.29 2.90
C LYS A 71 2.67 -13.77 1.86
N ARG A 72 2.33 -13.73 0.59
CA ARG A 72 3.27 -14.09 -0.48
C ARG A 72 4.45 -13.14 -0.55
N MET A 73 4.22 -11.85 -0.33
CA MET A 73 5.30 -10.86 -0.27
C MET A 73 6.26 -11.16 0.88
N GLN A 74 5.75 -11.57 2.04
CA GLN A 74 6.57 -11.90 3.21
C GLN A 74 7.41 -13.16 2.99
N GLU A 75 6.99 -14.04 2.10
CA GLU A 75 7.70 -15.27 1.74
C GLU A 75 8.72 -15.06 0.62
N HIS A 76 8.69 -13.90 -0.05
CA HIS A 76 9.57 -13.62 -1.19
C HIS A 76 10.77 -12.78 -0.74
N PRO A 77 12.01 -13.22 -1.04
CA PRO A 77 13.21 -12.54 -0.54
C PRO A 77 13.34 -11.07 -0.90
N GLN A 78 12.78 -10.66 -2.04
CA GLN A 78 12.92 -9.28 -2.53
C GLN A 78 11.78 -8.36 -2.08
N THR A 79 10.72 -8.89 -1.45
CA THR A 79 9.57 -8.10 -1.01
C THR A 79 9.27 -8.23 0.47
N LYS A 80 9.87 -9.20 1.15
CA LYS A 80 9.53 -9.54 2.55
C LYS A 80 9.69 -8.39 3.55
N ASP A 81 10.60 -7.47 3.28
CA ASP A 81 10.90 -6.36 4.19
C ASP A 81 10.25 -5.04 3.78
N LEU A 82 9.49 -5.03 2.69
CA LEU A 82 8.82 -3.81 2.24
C LEU A 82 7.66 -3.45 3.17
N PRO A 83 7.56 -2.17 3.57
CA PRO A 83 6.41 -1.71 4.34
C PRO A 83 5.12 -1.82 3.52
N VAL A 84 4.07 -2.36 4.13
CA VAL A 84 2.76 -2.54 3.47
C VAL A 84 1.69 -1.80 4.27
N VAL A 85 0.89 -1.02 3.56
CA VAL A 85 -0.30 -0.35 4.09
C VAL A 85 -1.51 -0.90 3.36
N PHE A 86 -2.54 -1.31 4.09
CA PHE A 86 -3.79 -1.78 3.47
C PHE A 86 -4.79 -0.64 3.28
N MET A 87 -5.56 -0.72 2.19
CA MET A 87 -6.75 0.10 1.98
C MET A 87 -7.96 -0.78 2.25
N THR A 88 -8.79 -0.45 3.22
CA THR A 88 -9.90 -1.31 3.62
C THR A 88 -11.13 -0.50 4.05
N ALA A 89 -12.32 -1.05 3.80
CA ALA A 89 -13.56 -0.45 4.30
C ALA A 89 -13.72 -0.62 5.81
N LYS A 90 -12.91 -1.45 6.44
CA LYS A 90 -13.02 -1.80 7.87
C LYS A 90 -11.73 -1.51 8.62
N ALA A 91 -11.34 -0.24 8.70
CA ALA A 91 -10.14 0.15 9.44
C ALA A 91 -10.48 0.49 10.90
N THR A 92 -11.13 -0.44 11.62
CA THR A 92 -11.40 -0.28 13.04
C THR A 92 -10.11 -0.44 13.84
N PRO A 93 -10.03 0.11 15.06
CA PRO A 93 -8.83 -0.06 15.89
C PRO A 93 -8.44 -1.53 16.10
N THR A 94 -9.40 -2.43 16.26
CA THR A 94 -9.16 -3.87 16.43
C THR A 94 -8.55 -4.48 15.17
N GLU A 95 -9.10 -4.17 14.00
CA GLU A 95 -8.59 -4.69 12.73
C GLU A 95 -7.22 -4.11 12.40
N MET A 96 -6.97 -2.84 12.70
CA MET A 96 -5.66 -2.24 12.51
C MET A 96 -4.61 -2.91 13.39
N GLU A 97 -4.96 -3.25 14.62
CA GLU A 97 -4.08 -3.97 15.53
C GLU A 97 -3.75 -5.37 14.99
N GLU A 98 -4.75 -6.08 14.46
CA GLU A 98 -4.55 -7.39 13.83
C GLU A 98 -3.59 -7.31 12.65
N LEU A 99 -3.76 -6.30 11.79
CA LEU A 99 -2.89 -6.10 10.63
C LEU A 99 -1.46 -5.81 11.04
N ARG A 100 -1.28 -4.99 12.06
CA ARG A 100 0.06 -4.69 12.60
C ARG A 100 0.71 -5.94 13.18
N SER A 101 -0.05 -6.78 13.86
CA SER A 101 0.46 -8.04 14.41
C SER A 101 0.90 -9.02 13.33
N LEU A 102 0.34 -8.91 12.12
CA LEU A 102 0.75 -9.70 10.96
C LEU A 102 1.97 -9.11 10.25
N GLY A 103 2.40 -7.92 10.64
CA GLY A 103 3.57 -7.25 10.06
C GLY A 103 3.27 -6.07 9.14
N ALA A 104 2.00 -5.69 8.94
CA ALA A 104 1.67 -4.53 8.14
C ALA A 104 2.03 -3.24 8.88
N LEU A 105 2.40 -2.21 8.13
CA LEU A 105 2.70 -0.90 8.69
C LEU A 105 1.44 -0.22 9.22
N GLY A 106 0.32 -0.41 8.55
CA GLY A 106 -0.96 0.15 8.97
C GLY A 106 -2.05 -0.06 7.93
N ALA A 107 -3.15 0.67 8.11
CA ALA A 107 -4.28 0.63 7.20
C ALA A 107 -4.89 2.01 7.03
N ILE A 108 -5.49 2.24 5.87
CA ILE A 108 -6.23 3.46 5.56
C ILE A 108 -7.66 3.07 5.22
N SER A 109 -8.63 3.76 5.82
CA SER A 109 -10.05 3.47 5.63
C SER A 109 -10.56 3.95 4.28
N LYS A 110 -11.42 3.16 3.67
CA LYS A 110 -12.22 3.57 2.50
C LYS A 110 -13.60 4.01 3.00
N PRO A 111 -14.17 5.07 2.44
CA PRO A 111 -13.61 5.96 1.45
C PRO A 111 -12.52 6.86 2.04
N PHE A 112 -11.50 7.12 1.25
CA PHE A 112 -10.39 7.99 1.66
C PHE A 112 -10.52 9.36 1.01
N SER A 113 -9.86 10.37 1.60
CA SER A 113 -9.77 11.70 0.99
C SER A 113 -8.52 11.76 0.11
N PRO A 114 -8.66 12.01 -1.20
CA PRO A 114 -7.49 12.15 -2.08
C PRO A 114 -6.54 13.27 -1.65
N LYS A 115 -7.06 14.29 -1.00
CA LYS A 115 -6.26 15.40 -0.47
C LYS A 115 -5.40 14.96 0.72
N ASP A 116 -5.92 14.05 1.54
CA ASP A 116 -5.27 13.63 2.79
C ASP A 116 -4.44 12.35 2.66
N LEU A 117 -4.70 11.54 1.65
CA LEU A 117 -4.03 10.24 1.48
C LEU A 117 -2.51 10.33 1.52
N PRO A 118 -1.87 11.27 0.80
CA PRO A 118 -0.40 11.36 0.86
C PRO A 118 0.12 11.64 2.27
N ASP A 119 -0.54 12.51 3.03
CA ASP A 119 -0.14 12.82 4.39
C ASP A 119 -0.34 11.64 5.33
N GLN A 120 -1.40 10.86 5.14
CA GLN A 120 -1.63 9.63 5.90
C GLN A 120 -0.53 8.61 5.66
N LEU A 121 -0.11 8.44 4.41
CA LEU A 121 0.99 7.52 4.07
C LEU A 121 2.32 8.02 4.64
N LYS A 122 2.59 9.31 4.56
CA LYS A 122 3.82 9.89 5.10
C LYS A 122 3.87 9.76 6.62
N ALA A 123 2.72 9.91 7.30
CA ALA A 123 2.65 9.73 8.73
C ALA A 123 2.98 8.29 9.15
N LEU A 124 2.43 7.30 8.45
CA LEU A 124 2.77 5.89 8.69
C LEU A 124 4.24 5.61 8.39
N TRP A 125 4.73 6.13 7.28
CA TRP A 125 6.13 5.98 6.87
C TRP A 125 7.09 6.51 7.93
N SER A 126 6.75 7.64 8.55
CA SER A 126 7.59 8.26 9.58
C SER A 126 7.69 7.44 10.87
N THR A 127 6.84 6.46 11.08
CA THR A 127 6.91 5.56 12.26
C THR A 127 7.98 4.48 12.11
N LEU A 128 8.53 4.30 10.91
CA LEU A 128 9.58 3.30 10.69
C LEU A 128 10.91 3.73 11.33
N PRO A 129 11.68 2.74 11.84
CA PRO A 129 12.99 3.05 12.44
C PRO A 129 13.99 3.62 11.46
#